data_4d00bec7345e6bea37e713740e42f441
#
_entry.id   4d00bec7345e6bea37e713740e42f441
#
_cell.length_a   1.000
_cell.length_b   1.000
_cell.length_c   1.000
_cell.angle_alpha   90.00
_cell.angle_beta   90.00
_cell.angle_gamma   90.00
#
_symmetry.space_group_name_H-M   'P 1'
#
loop_
_entity.id
_entity.type
_entity.pdbx_description
1 polymer ?
#
loop_
_entity_poly.entity_id
_entity_poly.type
_entity_poly.pdbx_seq_one_letter_code
_entity_poly.pdbx_strand_id
1 'polypeptide(L)'
;MLFDWNTIAFPASVQDLQLSAPLTLSGEGLWVCLVSSGQCSASVPAAGPQPLGAALILPPQSVPAGHLILSRAPLALVPESICHLLCVQLTGQAASQFLAGLHELPFLAKGGSCPAAAELMDRLAEEKAAHSRARNQLAYALLCELADADSAASALPPLVQAAIEDIRANYAGLYGVEELSERLGVSKSHLVRTFTAAIGVPPGKYLTTVRVEAAQRLLLHREYTLDVVASLCGFSGANYLCRVFKKETGQSPAQWRAMAGHAAQSGLSPEESLREQELYI
;
A
#
# COMPACT_ATOMS: atom_id res chain seq x y z
N MET A 1 -5.08 -6.48 33.68
CA MET A 1 -5.22 -5.37 32.71
C MET A 1 -6.48 -5.62 31.93
N LEU A 2 -7.44 -4.68 31.89
CA LEU A 2 -8.74 -4.89 31.20
C LEU A 2 -8.62 -4.78 29.66
N PHE A 3 -7.52 -4.24 29.17
CA PHE A 3 -7.33 -3.99 27.73
C PHE A 3 -5.82 -3.94 27.36
N ASP A 4 -5.46 -4.61 26.27
CA ASP A 4 -4.09 -4.58 25.72
C ASP A 4 -3.96 -3.47 24.67
N TRP A 5 -3.36 -2.37 25.07
CA TRP A 5 -3.13 -1.21 24.19
C TRP A 5 -2.20 -1.50 23.01
N ASN A 6 -1.38 -2.56 23.09
CA ASN A 6 -0.49 -2.94 22.01
C ASN A 6 -1.26 -3.42 20.76
N THR A 7 -2.52 -3.84 20.92
CA THR A 7 -3.38 -4.25 19.82
C THR A 7 -3.88 -3.08 18.98
N ILE A 8 -3.88 -1.85 19.53
CA ILE A 8 -4.38 -0.66 18.81
C ILE A 8 -3.30 -0.04 17.95
N ALA A 9 -2.24 0.46 18.59
CA ALA A 9 -1.10 1.07 17.91
C ALA A 9 0.14 0.92 18.79
N PHE A 10 1.20 0.36 18.24
CA PHE A 10 2.45 0.10 18.94
C PHE A 10 3.64 0.49 18.08
N PRO A 11 4.59 1.32 18.58
CA PRO A 11 5.82 1.59 17.88
C PRO A 11 6.80 0.43 18.08
N ALA A 12 6.85 -0.47 17.10
CA ALA A 12 7.70 -1.65 17.14
C ALA A 12 9.19 -1.31 17.02
N SER A 13 9.51 -0.26 16.25
CA SER A 13 10.89 0.22 16.07
C SER A 13 10.90 1.74 15.93
N VAL A 14 11.93 2.37 16.49
CA VAL A 14 12.25 3.78 16.26
C VAL A 14 13.74 3.86 15.95
N GLN A 15 14.11 4.44 14.83
CA GLN A 15 15.46 4.49 14.31
C GLN A 15 15.79 5.91 13.86
N ASP A 16 16.85 6.48 14.41
CA ASP A 16 17.46 7.72 13.93
C ASP A 16 18.67 7.33 13.08
N LEU A 17 18.63 7.66 11.79
CA LEU A 17 19.53 7.13 10.78
C LEU A 17 20.19 8.25 9.99
N GLN A 18 21.51 8.16 9.85
CA GLN A 18 22.25 8.89 8.84
C GLN A 18 22.42 8.00 7.60
N LEU A 19 21.67 8.29 6.56
CA LEU A 19 21.67 7.48 5.32
C LEU A 19 22.75 7.99 4.37
N SER A 20 23.77 7.16 4.14
CA SER A 20 24.85 7.40 3.17
C SER A 20 24.97 6.29 2.12
N ALA A 21 24.23 5.20 2.27
CA ALA A 21 24.14 4.07 1.37
C ALA A 21 22.68 3.57 1.29
N PRO A 22 22.30 2.83 0.23
CA PRO A 22 20.95 2.26 0.12
C PRO A 22 20.58 1.41 1.35
N LEU A 23 19.36 1.60 1.85
CA LEU A 23 18.80 0.90 3.00
C LEU A 23 17.43 0.32 2.63
N THR A 24 17.15 -0.89 3.10
CA THR A 24 15.80 -1.46 3.02
C THR A 24 15.25 -1.68 4.43
N LEU A 25 14.16 -0.98 4.74
CA LEU A 25 13.41 -1.20 5.95
C LEU A 25 12.51 -2.43 5.78
N SER A 26 12.58 -3.34 6.74
CA SER A 26 11.85 -4.61 6.76
C SER A 26 10.95 -4.71 7.99
N GLY A 27 10.07 -5.72 8.04
CA GLY A 27 9.12 -5.94 9.13
C GLY A 27 7.69 -5.59 8.73
N GLU A 28 6.70 -5.93 9.56
CA GLU A 28 5.29 -5.71 9.29
C GLU A 28 4.81 -4.34 9.81
N GLY A 29 3.73 -3.83 9.25
CA GLY A 29 3.07 -2.59 9.69
C GLY A 29 3.40 -1.36 8.85
N LEU A 30 3.08 -0.22 9.41
CA LEU A 30 3.26 1.10 8.80
C LEU A 30 4.64 1.67 9.18
N TRP A 31 5.43 1.99 8.17
CA TRP A 31 6.63 2.82 8.33
C TRP A 31 6.28 4.29 8.12
N VAL A 32 6.68 5.11 9.07
CA VAL A 32 6.62 6.58 9.00
C VAL A 32 8.06 7.08 9.11
N CYS A 33 8.57 7.67 8.03
CA CYS A 33 9.94 8.19 8.00
C CYS A 33 9.92 9.69 7.72
N LEU A 34 10.51 10.47 8.63
CA LEU A 34 10.72 11.91 8.45
C LEU A 34 12.12 12.15 7.89
N VAL A 35 12.22 12.84 6.77
CA VAL A 35 13.50 13.31 6.24
C VAL A 35 13.85 14.64 6.92
N SER A 36 14.74 14.60 7.91
CA SER A 36 15.12 15.78 8.68
C SER A 36 16.07 16.68 7.92
N SER A 37 16.99 16.10 7.14
CA SER A 37 17.92 16.85 6.27
C SER A 37 18.35 16.03 5.06
N GLY A 38 18.81 16.69 3.99
CA GLY A 38 19.24 16.04 2.77
C GLY A 38 18.08 15.62 1.87
N GLN A 39 18.30 14.59 1.04
CA GLN A 39 17.33 14.10 0.05
C GLN A 39 17.56 12.62 -0.22
N CYS A 40 16.49 11.84 -0.28
CA CYS A 40 16.54 10.43 -0.64
C CYS A 40 15.43 10.07 -1.64
N SER A 41 15.61 8.96 -2.33
CA SER A 41 14.55 8.34 -3.13
C SER A 41 13.91 7.21 -2.33
N ALA A 42 12.57 7.18 -2.31
CA ALA A 42 11.78 6.17 -1.64
C ALA A 42 11.02 5.31 -2.65
N SER A 43 11.02 4.00 -2.47
CA SER A 43 10.27 3.06 -3.31
C SER A 43 9.84 1.82 -2.53
N VAL A 44 8.74 1.23 -2.94
CA VAL A 44 8.31 -0.09 -2.47
C VAL A 44 8.68 -1.10 -3.55
N PRO A 45 9.65 -2.00 -3.31
CA PRO A 45 9.99 -3.03 -4.27
C PRO A 45 8.76 -3.90 -4.59
N ALA A 46 8.54 -4.17 -5.87
CA ALA A 46 7.50 -5.09 -6.30
C ALA A 46 7.95 -6.53 -5.97
N ALA A 47 7.60 -7.01 -4.78
CA ALA A 47 7.88 -8.37 -4.35
C ALA A 47 6.61 -9.22 -4.46
N GLY A 48 6.49 -9.97 -5.55
CA GLY A 48 5.42 -10.97 -5.71
C GLY A 48 4.01 -10.42 -5.97
N PRO A 49 3.00 -11.30 -5.98
CA PRO A 49 1.60 -10.91 -6.09
C PRO A 49 1.19 -10.04 -4.89
N GLN A 50 0.60 -8.88 -5.18
CA GLN A 50 0.21 -7.94 -4.13
C GLN A 50 -0.98 -8.45 -3.32
N PRO A 51 -1.00 -8.23 -1.99
CA PRO A 51 -2.15 -8.60 -1.16
C PRO A 51 -3.40 -7.78 -1.51
N LEU A 52 -4.55 -8.34 -1.16
CA LEU A 52 -5.88 -7.76 -1.31
C LEU A 52 -5.95 -6.31 -0.84
N GLY A 53 -6.43 -5.43 -1.70
CA GLY A 53 -6.59 -4.00 -1.40
C GLY A 53 -5.25 -3.25 -1.35
N ALA A 54 -4.20 -3.79 -1.97
CA ALA A 54 -2.91 -3.13 -2.01
C ALA A 54 -3.00 -1.75 -2.66
N ALA A 55 -2.42 -0.78 -2.00
CA ALA A 55 -2.22 0.53 -2.57
C ALA A 55 -1.38 0.46 -3.85
N LEU A 56 -1.59 1.41 -4.76
CA LEU A 56 -0.77 1.54 -5.95
C LEU A 56 0.71 1.72 -5.55
N ILE A 57 1.57 0.84 -6.04
CA ILE A 57 3.02 1.02 -5.87
C ILE A 57 3.49 2.03 -6.90
N LEU A 58 3.91 3.18 -6.42
CA LEU A 58 4.47 4.23 -7.27
C LEU A 58 5.93 3.93 -7.64
N PRO A 59 6.44 4.46 -8.77
CA PRO A 59 7.85 4.43 -9.06
C PRO A 59 8.66 5.14 -7.96
N PRO A 60 10.00 4.94 -7.91
CA PRO A 60 10.85 5.62 -6.96
C PRO A 60 10.59 7.13 -6.95
N GLN A 61 10.34 7.69 -5.79
CA GLN A 61 10.01 9.11 -5.61
C GLN A 61 11.12 9.80 -4.83
N SER A 62 11.56 10.93 -5.32
CA SER A 62 12.54 11.77 -4.64
C SER A 62 11.88 12.55 -3.50
N VAL A 63 12.45 12.46 -2.31
CA VAL A 63 11.90 13.00 -1.07
C VAL A 63 12.91 13.98 -0.46
N PRO A 64 12.63 15.28 -0.51
CA PRO A 64 13.47 16.30 0.11
C PRO A 64 13.22 16.39 1.62
N ALA A 65 14.12 17.11 2.32
CA ALA A 65 13.96 17.42 3.73
C ALA A 65 12.61 18.07 4.06
N GLY A 66 12.10 17.81 5.25
CA GLY A 66 10.81 18.30 5.72
C GLY A 66 9.60 17.48 5.25
N HIS A 67 9.80 16.36 4.54
CA HIS A 67 8.71 15.49 4.09
C HIS A 67 8.66 14.19 4.88
N LEU A 68 7.46 13.64 4.97
CA LEU A 68 7.18 12.35 5.58
C LEU A 68 6.94 11.30 4.50
N ILE A 69 7.48 10.11 4.71
CA ILE A 69 7.25 8.93 3.89
C ILE A 69 6.39 7.96 4.71
N LEU A 70 5.22 7.60 4.19
CA LEU A 70 4.35 6.60 4.79
C LEU A 70 4.30 5.39 3.87
N SER A 71 4.66 4.23 4.37
CA SER A 71 4.70 3.02 3.55
C SER A 71 4.65 1.75 4.37
N ARG A 72 4.45 0.63 3.68
CA ARG A 72 4.70 -0.71 4.22
C ARG A 72 6.11 -1.17 3.89
N ALA A 73 6.57 -2.20 4.57
CA ALA A 73 7.79 -2.90 4.19
C ALA A 73 7.54 -3.92 3.05
N PRO A 74 8.56 -4.24 2.24
CA PRO A 74 9.87 -3.61 2.27
C PRO A 74 9.83 -2.18 1.69
N LEU A 75 10.43 -1.22 2.40
CA LEU A 75 10.60 0.15 1.92
C LEU A 75 12.08 0.38 1.61
N ALA A 76 12.40 0.58 0.34
CA ALA A 76 13.75 0.87 -0.11
C ALA A 76 13.99 2.38 -0.12
N LEU A 77 15.03 2.80 0.55
CA LEU A 77 15.50 4.18 0.65
C LEU A 77 16.89 4.27 0.03
N VAL A 78 17.04 5.13 -0.95
CA VAL A 78 18.31 5.35 -1.65
C VAL A 78 18.71 6.82 -1.47
N PRO A 79 19.84 7.13 -0.83
CA PRO A 79 20.27 8.51 -0.64
C PRO A 79 20.66 9.15 -1.97
N GLU A 80 20.12 10.34 -2.26
CA GLU A 80 20.55 11.22 -3.33
C GLU A 80 21.63 12.21 -2.83
N SER A 81 21.60 12.48 -1.53
CA SER A 81 22.62 13.18 -0.75
C SER A 81 22.69 12.56 0.62
N ILE A 82 23.73 12.85 1.42
CA ILE A 82 23.74 12.45 2.84
C ILE A 82 22.49 13.02 3.49
N CYS A 83 21.63 12.16 4.02
CA CYS A 83 20.38 12.59 4.64
C CYS A 83 20.20 11.98 6.02
N HIS A 84 19.51 12.70 6.89
CA HIS A 84 19.10 12.21 8.20
C HIS A 84 17.59 11.88 8.15
N LEU A 85 17.26 10.70 8.68
CA LEU A 85 15.89 10.20 8.74
C LEU A 85 15.57 9.71 10.16
N LEU A 86 14.42 10.13 10.65
CA LEU A 86 13.80 9.51 11.80
C LEU A 86 12.71 8.56 11.31
N CYS A 87 12.90 7.26 11.52
CA CYS A 87 11.99 6.21 11.03
C CYS A 87 11.29 5.55 12.21
N VAL A 88 9.96 5.50 12.16
CA VAL A 88 9.10 4.85 13.17
C VAL A 88 8.30 3.76 12.47
N GLN A 89 8.38 2.53 13.00
CA GLN A 89 7.55 1.41 12.59
C GLN A 89 6.37 1.28 13.53
N LEU A 90 5.16 1.42 13.02
CA LEU A 90 3.93 1.28 13.77
C LEU A 90 3.25 -0.04 13.42
N THR A 91 2.87 -0.79 14.45
CA THR A 91 2.10 -2.04 14.34
C THR A 91 0.79 -1.94 15.11
N GLY A 92 -0.07 -2.96 14.98
CA GLY A 92 -1.38 -2.98 15.62
C GLY A 92 -2.51 -2.66 14.65
N GLN A 93 -3.75 -2.84 15.13
CA GLN A 93 -4.96 -2.77 14.30
C GLN A 93 -5.15 -1.38 13.66
N ALA A 94 -4.92 -0.31 14.40
CA ALA A 94 -5.05 1.05 13.89
C ALA A 94 -4.02 1.34 12.78
N ALA A 95 -2.75 0.93 12.96
CA ALA A 95 -1.73 1.08 11.95
C ALA A 95 -2.04 0.27 10.68
N SER A 96 -2.56 -0.94 10.84
CA SER A 96 -2.97 -1.79 9.71
C SER A 96 -4.16 -1.20 8.95
N GLN A 97 -5.15 -0.67 9.65
CA GLN A 97 -6.30 0.01 9.03
C GLN A 97 -5.88 1.31 8.32
N PHE A 98 -5.01 2.08 8.95
CA PHE A 98 -4.45 3.29 8.35
C PHE A 98 -3.71 2.97 7.05
N LEU A 99 -2.83 1.96 7.07
CA LEU A 99 -2.09 1.51 5.90
C LEU A 99 -3.00 1.01 4.78
N ALA A 100 -4.08 0.29 5.13
CA ALA A 100 -5.08 -0.16 4.15
C ALA A 100 -5.88 1.00 3.52
N GLY A 101 -5.98 2.13 4.21
CA GLY A 101 -6.61 3.35 3.69
C GLY A 101 -5.71 4.16 2.74
N LEU A 102 -4.41 3.92 2.72
CA LEU A 102 -3.51 4.58 1.79
C LEU A 102 -3.72 4.03 0.38
N HIS A 103 -4.00 4.91 -0.58
CA HIS A 103 -4.26 4.54 -1.97
C HIS A 103 -2.99 4.38 -2.80
N GLU A 104 -1.89 4.96 -2.34
CA GLU A 104 -0.59 5.00 -3.02
C GLU A 104 0.53 4.70 -2.04
N LEU A 105 1.57 3.97 -2.48
CA LEU A 105 2.75 3.66 -1.68
C LEU A 105 4.04 3.82 -2.51
N PRO A 106 5.09 4.44 -1.98
CA PRO A 106 5.08 5.18 -0.72
C PRO A 106 4.21 6.44 -0.80
N PHE A 107 3.42 6.73 0.22
CA PHE A 107 2.69 7.99 0.32
C PHE A 107 3.63 9.06 0.88
N LEU A 108 3.76 10.17 0.17
CA LEU A 108 4.57 11.30 0.62
C LEU A 108 3.66 12.40 1.15
N ALA A 109 3.86 12.76 2.41
CA ALA A 109 3.14 13.87 3.04
C ALA A 109 4.04 15.10 3.14
N LYS A 110 3.45 16.28 2.90
CA LYS A 110 4.13 17.56 3.19
C LYS A 110 4.25 17.74 4.69
N GLY A 111 5.43 18.10 5.19
CA GLY A 111 5.60 18.36 6.62
C GLY A 111 4.66 19.44 7.17
N GLY A 112 4.31 20.43 6.34
CA GLY A 112 3.36 21.49 6.72
C GLY A 112 1.90 21.06 6.84
N SER A 113 1.50 19.90 6.29
CA SER A 113 0.13 19.38 6.45
C SER A 113 -0.09 18.58 7.74
N CYS A 114 1.00 18.19 8.42
CA CYS A 114 0.95 17.49 9.70
C CYS A 114 2.05 18.05 10.65
N PRO A 115 1.86 19.27 11.16
CA PRO A 115 2.92 19.98 11.89
C PRO A 115 3.33 19.29 13.19
N ALA A 116 2.42 18.60 13.87
CA ALA A 116 2.71 17.88 15.10
C ALA A 116 3.38 16.51 14.88
N ALA A 117 3.38 15.97 13.66
CA ALA A 117 3.92 14.64 13.40
C ALA A 117 5.42 14.55 13.70
N ALA A 118 6.21 15.55 13.32
CA ALA A 118 7.65 15.59 13.60
C ALA A 118 7.92 15.62 15.11
N GLU A 119 7.21 16.47 15.87
CA GLU A 119 7.33 16.53 17.33
C GLU A 119 6.96 15.21 18.01
N LEU A 120 5.89 14.56 17.54
CA LEU A 120 5.49 13.25 18.06
C LEU A 120 6.51 12.16 17.75
N MET A 121 7.15 12.21 16.59
CA MET A 121 8.22 11.27 16.21
C MET A 121 9.47 11.50 17.07
N ASP A 122 9.87 12.75 17.33
CA ASP A 122 10.99 13.07 18.23
C ASP A 122 10.70 12.56 19.65
N ARG A 123 9.50 12.81 20.19
CA ARG A 123 9.08 12.29 21.49
C ARG A 123 9.06 10.77 21.55
N LEU A 124 8.69 10.09 20.45
CA LEU A 124 8.78 8.64 20.36
C LEU A 124 10.24 8.15 20.38
N ALA A 125 11.17 8.91 19.82
CA ALA A 125 12.59 8.59 19.84
C ALA A 125 13.20 8.77 21.24
N GLU A 126 12.74 9.77 21.99
CA GLU A 126 13.19 10.05 23.36
C GLU A 126 12.66 9.02 24.38
N GLU A 127 11.46 8.49 24.17
CA GLU A 127 10.81 7.54 25.07
C GLU A 127 11.45 6.14 24.97
N LYS A 128 12.34 5.84 25.92
CA LYS A 128 13.15 4.59 25.95
C LYS A 128 12.39 3.37 26.49
N ALA A 129 11.28 3.57 27.20
CA ALA A 129 10.51 2.47 27.78
C ALA A 129 9.72 1.71 26.70
N ALA A 130 10.23 0.58 26.27
CA ALA A 130 9.73 -0.18 25.10
C ALA A 130 8.24 -0.49 25.11
N HIS A 131 7.62 -0.68 26.27
CA HIS A 131 6.20 -1.05 26.41
C HIS A 131 5.44 -0.10 27.33
N SER A 132 5.71 1.21 27.20
CA SER A 132 5.01 2.20 28.04
C SER A 132 3.67 2.59 27.41
N ARG A 133 2.68 2.85 28.27
CA ARG A 133 1.39 3.42 27.85
C ARG A 133 1.61 4.76 27.12
N ALA A 134 2.58 5.55 27.57
CA ALA A 134 2.90 6.83 26.94
C ALA A 134 3.34 6.64 25.48
N ARG A 135 4.17 5.63 25.21
CA ARG A 135 4.64 5.33 23.86
C ARG A 135 3.50 4.92 22.91
N ASN A 136 2.56 4.10 23.40
CA ASN A 136 1.39 3.73 22.62
C ASN A 136 0.43 4.92 22.38
N GLN A 137 0.31 5.81 23.34
CA GLN A 137 -0.47 7.05 23.17
C GLN A 137 0.16 7.97 22.12
N LEU A 138 1.48 8.11 22.12
CA LEU A 138 2.21 8.88 21.10
C LEU A 138 2.07 8.25 19.71
N ALA A 139 2.13 6.92 19.61
CA ALA A 139 1.93 6.22 18.35
C ALA A 139 0.52 6.43 17.79
N TYR A 140 -0.51 6.37 18.64
CA TYR A 140 -1.88 6.63 18.22
C TYR A 140 -2.09 8.09 17.85
N ALA A 141 -1.53 9.03 18.63
CA ALA A 141 -1.58 10.46 18.30
C ALA A 141 -0.91 10.75 16.95
N LEU A 142 0.23 10.10 16.66
CA LEU A 142 0.89 10.22 15.36
C LEU A 142 -0.01 9.74 14.21
N LEU A 143 -0.73 8.64 14.37
CA LEU A 143 -1.69 8.18 13.35
C LEU A 143 -2.83 9.19 13.14
N CYS A 144 -3.32 9.83 14.20
CA CYS A 144 -4.36 10.86 14.10
C CYS A 144 -3.85 12.10 13.34
N GLU A 145 -2.63 12.56 13.63
CA GLU A 145 -2.03 13.70 12.91
C GLU A 145 -1.79 13.39 11.42
N LEU A 146 -1.44 12.13 11.10
CA LEU A 146 -1.21 11.70 9.72
C LEU A 146 -2.52 11.48 8.93
N ALA A 147 -3.66 11.33 9.62
CA ALA A 147 -4.94 11.07 8.95
C ALA A 147 -5.39 12.22 8.02
N ASP A 148 -5.02 13.45 8.38
CA ASP A 148 -5.35 14.66 7.62
C ASP A 148 -4.18 15.15 6.74
N ALA A 149 -3.14 14.31 6.58
CA ALA A 149 -1.96 14.69 5.82
C ALA A 149 -2.24 14.87 4.33
N ASP A 150 -1.89 16.04 3.80
CA ASP A 150 -1.93 16.29 2.37
C ASP A 150 -0.80 15.57 1.65
N SER A 151 -1.11 14.92 0.52
CA SER A 151 -0.09 14.30 -0.31
C SER A 151 0.89 15.34 -0.86
N ALA A 152 2.18 15.15 -0.58
CA ALA A 152 3.25 15.90 -1.21
C ALA A 152 3.51 15.41 -2.65
N ALA A 153 3.20 14.14 -2.89
CA ALA A 153 3.33 13.47 -4.18
C ALA A 153 2.20 13.85 -5.15
N SER A 154 1.41 14.85 -4.87
CA SER A 154 0.39 15.40 -5.78
C SER A 154 0.98 15.89 -7.11
N ALA A 155 1.89 15.13 -7.66
CA ALA A 155 2.48 15.37 -8.97
C ALA A 155 2.13 14.29 -9.98
N LEU A 156 1.14 13.44 -9.69
CA LEU A 156 0.51 12.73 -10.79
C LEU A 156 -0.15 13.77 -11.68
N PRO A 157 0.11 13.74 -12.99
CA PRO A 157 -0.59 14.63 -13.90
C PRO A 157 -2.10 14.52 -13.65
N PRO A 158 -2.87 15.64 -13.64
CA PRO A 158 -4.31 15.59 -13.35
C PRO A 158 -5.08 14.56 -14.18
N LEU A 159 -4.65 14.33 -15.42
CA LEU A 159 -5.18 13.29 -16.30
C LEU A 159 -4.98 11.88 -15.71
N VAL A 160 -3.81 11.62 -15.12
CA VAL A 160 -3.48 10.30 -14.55
C VAL A 160 -4.27 10.07 -13.26
N GLN A 161 -4.39 11.09 -12.44
CA GLN A 161 -5.19 11.03 -11.23
C GLN A 161 -6.68 10.76 -11.57
N ALA A 162 -7.26 11.53 -12.49
CA ALA A 162 -8.63 11.30 -12.95
C ALA A 162 -8.83 9.89 -13.56
N ALA A 163 -7.82 9.38 -14.29
CA ALA A 163 -7.86 8.03 -14.83
C ALA A 163 -7.87 6.95 -13.74
N ILE A 164 -7.06 7.11 -12.69
CA ILE A 164 -7.03 6.19 -11.54
C ILE A 164 -8.37 6.20 -10.81
N GLU A 165 -8.89 7.38 -10.52
CA GLU A 165 -10.18 7.56 -9.85
C GLU A 165 -11.33 6.91 -10.65
N ASP A 166 -11.39 7.14 -11.96
CA ASP A 166 -12.41 6.56 -12.82
C ASP A 166 -12.28 5.03 -12.94
N ILE A 167 -11.05 4.49 -13.08
CA ILE A 167 -10.80 3.05 -13.07
C ILE A 167 -11.30 2.44 -11.76
N ARG A 168 -10.94 2.99 -10.63
CA ARG A 168 -11.31 2.45 -9.30
C ARG A 168 -12.81 2.52 -9.04
N ALA A 169 -13.46 3.59 -9.47
CA ALA A 169 -14.91 3.74 -9.32
C ALA A 169 -15.72 2.85 -10.26
N ASN A 170 -15.20 2.57 -11.46
CA ASN A 170 -15.98 1.98 -12.56
C ASN A 170 -15.35 0.72 -13.17
N TYR A 171 -14.36 0.07 -12.54
CA TYR A 171 -13.62 -1.07 -13.10
C TYR A 171 -14.51 -2.19 -13.64
N ALA A 172 -15.67 -2.44 -13.02
CA ALA A 172 -16.59 -3.50 -13.42
C ALA A 172 -17.30 -3.18 -14.75
N GLY A 173 -17.63 -1.91 -14.98
CA GLY A 173 -18.36 -1.46 -16.17
C GLY A 173 -17.48 -0.99 -17.33
N LEU A 174 -16.21 -0.71 -17.10
CA LEU A 174 -15.29 -0.23 -18.14
C LEU A 174 -14.97 -1.33 -19.16
N TYR A 175 -15.20 -1.07 -20.44
CA TYR A 175 -14.85 -2.01 -21.53
C TYR A 175 -13.38 -1.91 -21.96
N GLY A 176 -12.62 -0.96 -21.43
CA GLY A 176 -11.19 -0.85 -21.70
C GLY A 176 -10.68 0.58 -21.78
N VAL A 177 -9.47 0.73 -22.34
CA VAL A 177 -8.74 2.01 -22.39
C VAL A 177 -9.39 3.00 -23.36
N GLU A 178 -10.07 2.51 -24.40
CA GLU A 178 -10.84 3.33 -25.35
C GLU A 178 -11.91 4.13 -24.61
N GLU A 179 -12.80 3.44 -23.92
CA GLU A 179 -13.88 4.08 -23.16
C GLU A 179 -13.33 5.03 -22.09
N LEU A 180 -12.28 4.61 -21.38
CA LEU A 180 -11.61 5.46 -20.39
C LEU A 180 -11.10 6.76 -21.02
N SER A 181 -10.48 6.67 -22.21
CA SER A 181 -9.97 7.87 -22.89
C SER A 181 -11.09 8.79 -23.39
N GLU A 182 -12.20 8.24 -23.87
CA GLU A 182 -13.40 8.99 -24.26
C GLU A 182 -14.01 9.73 -23.07
N ARG A 183 -14.16 9.06 -21.92
CA ARG A 183 -14.71 9.65 -20.69
C ARG A 183 -13.82 10.80 -20.16
N LEU A 184 -12.51 10.68 -20.34
CA LEU A 184 -11.56 11.71 -19.93
C LEU A 184 -11.33 12.80 -20.99
N GLY A 185 -11.97 12.69 -22.16
CA GLY A 185 -11.88 13.68 -23.24
C GLY A 185 -10.51 13.77 -23.90
N VAL A 186 -9.73 12.67 -23.92
CA VAL A 186 -8.38 12.64 -24.49
C VAL A 186 -8.23 11.50 -25.49
N SER A 187 -7.20 11.58 -26.35
CA SER A 187 -6.89 10.44 -27.22
C SER A 187 -6.30 9.28 -26.43
N LYS A 188 -6.61 8.03 -26.81
CA LYS A 188 -6.06 6.82 -26.23
C LYS A 188 -4.53 6.84 -26.16
N SER A 189 -3.87 7.28 -27.22
CA SER A 189 -2.40 7.34 -27.28
C SER A 189 -1.82 8.32 -26.26
N HIS A 190 -2.49 9.46 -26.06
CA HIS A 190 -2.07 10.43 -25.05
C HIS A 190 -2.25 9.87 -23.64
N LEU A 191 -3.42 9.27 -23.34
CA LEU A 191 -3.69 8.63 -22.06
C LEU A 191 -2.65 7.54 -21.74
N VAL A 192 -2.44 6.60 -22.67
CA VAL A 192 -1.49 5.48 -22.48
C VAL A 192 -0.08 5.99 -22.22
N ARG A 193 0.40 6.95 -23.00
CA ARG A 193 1.75 7.52 -22.83
C ARG A 193 1.90 8.22 -21.49
N THR A 194 0.97 9.13 -21.15
CA THR A 194 1.03 9.93 -19.93
C THR A 194 0.87 9.05 -18.68
N PHE A 195 -0.07 8.11 -18.71
CA PHE A 195 -0.30 7.18 -17.62
C PHE A 195 0.89 6.24 -17.40
N THR A 196 1.44 5.66 -18.48
CA THR A 196 2.60 4.76 -18.37
C THR A 196 3.85 5.50 -17.89
N ALA A 197 4.05 6.73 -18.33
CA ALA A 197 5.17 7.55 -17.86
C ALA A 197 5.09 7.87 -16.35
N ALA A 198 3.88 8.08 -15.82
CA ALA A 198 3.66 8.42 -14.42
C ALA A 198 3.59 7.18 -13.50
N ILE A 199 2.97 6.08 -13.96
CA ILE A 199 2.66 4.90 -13.14
C ILE A 199 3.62 3.73 -13.42
N GLY A 200 4.35 3.76 -14.53
CA GLY A 200 5.24 2.68 -14.95
C GLY A 200 4.53 1.50 -15.65
N VAL A 201 3.19 1.45 -15.62
CA VAL A 201 2.40 0.41 -16.30
C VAL A 201 1.27 1.04 -17.14
N PRO A 202 0.87 0.41 -18.27
CA PRO A 202 -0.23 0.91 -19.09
C PRO A 202 -1.57 0.88 -18.32
N PRO A 203 -2.52 1.80 -18.62
CA PRO A 203 -3.81 1.89 -17.93
C PRO A 203 -4.65 0.60 -18.06
N GLY A 204 -4.55 -0.14 -19.16
CA GLY A 204 -5.23 -1.44 -19.31
C GLY A 204 -4.69 -2.53 -18.39
N LYS A 205 -3.38 -2.51 -18.11
CA LYS A 205 -2.76 -3.40 -17.12
C LYS A 205 -3.21 -3.01 -15.71
N TYR A 206 -3.22 -1.72 -15.42
CA TYR A 206 -3.72 -1.19 -14.14
C TYR A 206 -5.18 -1.58 -13.88
N LEU A 207 -6.07 -1.40 -14.88
CA LEU A 207 -7.47 -1.86 -14.81
C LEU A 207 -7.56 -3.36 -14.51
N THR A 208 -6.72 -4.17 -15.18
CA THR A 208 -6.67 -5.62 -14.93
C THR A 208 -6.30 -5.94 -13.50
N THR A 209 -5.30 -5.26 -12.94
CA THR A 209 -4.89 -5.42 -11.53
C THR A 209 -6.03 -5.08 -10.57
N VAL A 210 -6.70 -3.94 -10.76
CA VAL A 210 -7.86 -3.53 -9.94
C VAL A 210 -8.99 -4.57 -9.98
N ARG A 211 -9.27 -5.14 -11.15
CA ARG A 211 -10.28 -6.20 -11.31
C ARG A 211 -9.89 -7.50 -10.59
N VAL A 212 -8.61 -7.88 -10.64
CA VAL A 212 -8.12 -9.06 -9.92
C VAL A 212 -8.20 -8.85 -8.42
N GLU A 213 -7.85 -7.68 -7.92
CA GLU A 213 -7.99 -7.32 -6.50
C GLU A 213 -9.46 -7.38 -6.03
N ALA A 214 -10.39 -6.88 -6.86
CA ALA A 214 -11.82 -7.01 -6.57
C ALA A 214 -12.26 -8.49 -6.55
N ALA A 215 -11.77 -9.30 -7.50
CA ALA A 215 -12.07 -10.72 -7.53
C ALA A 215 -11.52 -11.46 -6.31
N GLN A 216 -10.32 -11.13 -5.84
CA GLN A 216 -9.75 -11.69 -4.62
C GLN A 216 -10.66 -11.46 -3.41
N ARG A 217 -11.19 -10.23 -3.23
CA ARG A 217 -12.14 -9.89 -2.16
C ARG A 217 -13.44 -10.70 -2.26
N LEU A 218 -14.02 -10.76 -3.47
CA LEU A 218 -15.28 -11.49 -3.69
C LEU A 218 -15.12 -13.00 -3.51
N LEU A 219 -13.95 -13.55 -3.78
CA LEU A 219 -13.65 -14.98 -3.59
C LEU A 219 -13.64 -15.41 -2.12
N LEU A 220 -13.49 -14.49 -1.16
CA LEU A 220 -13.65 -14.78 0.26
C LEU A 220 -15.08 -15.18 0.62
N HIS A 221 -16.06 -14.72 -0.14
CA HIS A 221 -17.46 -15.07 -0.02
C HIS A 221 -17.75 -16.38 -0.77
N ARG A 222 -17.99 -17.44 0.00
CA ARG A 222 -18.16 -18.80 -0.56
C ARG A 222 -19.42 -18.98 -1.39
N GLU A 223 -20.42 -18.13 -1.15
CA GLU A 223 -21.69 -18.10 -1.87
C GLU A 223 -21.58 -17.65 -3.33
N TYR A 224 -20.53 -16.92 -3.69
CA TYR A 224 -20.37 -16.46 -5.07
C TYR A 224 -19.71 -17.51 -5.94
N THR A 225 -20.39 -17.84 -7.07
CA THR A 225 -19.79 -18.68 -8.12
C THR A 225 -18.72 -17.89 -8.89
N LEU A 226 -17.84 -18.59 -9.60
CA LEU A 226 -16.81 -17.93 -10.42
C LEU A 226 -17.42 -17.07 -11.54
N ASP A 227 -18.58 -17.44 -12.07
CA ASP A 227 -19.27 -16.62 -13.07
C ASP A 227 -19.82 -15.32 -12.47
N VAL A 228 -20.37 -15.39 -11.27
CA VAL A 228 -20.81 -14.20 -10.52
C VAL A 228 -19.59 -13.28 -10.23
N VAL A 229 -18.50 -13.84 -9.71
CA VAL A 229 -17.27 -13.07 -9.45
C VAL A 229 -16.74 -12.44 -10.74
N ALA A 230 -16.70 -13.19 -11.85
CA ALA A 230 -16.25 -12.66 -13.14
C ALA A 230 -17.12 -11.47 -13.60
N SER A 231 -18.44 -11.61 -13.52
CA SER A 231 -19.38 -10.55 -13.89
C SER A 231 -19.23 -9.30 -13.01
N LEU A 232 -19.16 -9.46 -11.69
CA LEU A 232 -19.01 -8.36 -10.74
C LEU A 232 -17.65 -7.63 -10.86
N CYS A 233 -16.64 -8.30 -11.40
CA CYS A 233 -15.30 -7.71 -11.62
C CYS A 233 -15.09 -7.22 -13.06
N GLY A 234 -16.07 -7.29 -13.94
CA GLY A 234 -15.98 -6.83 -15.33
C GLY A 234 -15.13 -7.74 -16.23
N PHE A 235 -15.02 -9.04 -15.91
CA PHE A 235 -14.47 -10.04 -16.80
C PHE A 235 -15.55 -10.63 -17.70
N SER A 236 -15.19 -10.98 -18.93
CA SER A 236 -16.13 -11.56 -19.93
C SER A 236 -16.62 -12.96 -19.58
N GLY A 237 -16.12 -13.59 -18.51
CA GLY A 237 -16.55 -14.89 -18.01
C GLY A 237 -15.51 -15.55 -17.12
N ALA A 238 -15.93 -16.63 -16.41
CA ALA A 238 -15.11 -17.34 -15.43
C ALA A 238 -13.79 -17.88 -16.01
N ASN A 239 -13.80 -18.40 -17.24
CA ASN A 239 -12.60 -18.93 -17.87
C ASN A 239 -11.53 -17.84 -18.09
N TYR A 240 -11.96 -16.65 -18.49
CA TYR A 240 -11.06 -15.50 -18.66
C TYR A 240 -10.54 -15.00 -17.31
N LEU A 241 -11.42 -14.87 -16.31
CA LEU A 241 -11.05 -14.58 -14.94
C LEU A 241 -9.97 -15.56 -14.44
N CYS A 242 -10.21 -16.88 -14.54
CA CYS A 242 -9.26 -17.89 -14.07
C CYS A 242 -7.86 -17.74 -14.68
N ARG A 243 -7.79 -17.51 -15.99
CA ARG A 243 -6.54 -17.32 -16.72
C ARG A 243 -5.79 -16.06 -16.26
N VAL A 244 -6.50 -14.93 -16.19
CA VAL A 244 -5.92 -13.66 -15.78
C VAL A 244 -5.54 -13.69 -14.31
N PHE A 245 -6.40 -14.19 -13.43
CA PHE A 245 -6.16 -14.31 -12.00
C PHE A 245 -4.90 -15.14 -11.72
N LYS A 246 -4.78 -16.33 -12.35
CA LYS A 246 -3.57 -17.17 -12.18
C LYS A 246 -2.32 -16.48 -12.69
N LYS A 247 -2.40 -15.73 -13.80
CA LYS A 247 -1.26 -14.96 -14.34
C LYS A 247 -0.82 -13.87 -13.38
N GLU A 248 -1.76 -13.16 -12.74
CA GLU A 248 -1.46 -12.01 -11.87
C GLU A 248 -1.06 -12.42 -10.46
N THR A 249 -1.64 -13.51 -9.92
CA THR A 249 -1.46 -13.94 -8.52
C THR A 249 -0.60 -15.19 -8.36
N GLY A 250 -0.25 -15.87 -9.45
CA GLY A 250 0.43 -17.17 -9.41
C GLY A 250 -0.48 -18.35 -9.09
N GLN A 251 -1.72 -18.14 -8.61
CA GLN A 251 -2.64 -19.16 -8.13
C GLN A 251 -3.97 -19.12 -8.85
N SER A 252 -4.69 -20.26 -8.89
CA SER A 252 -6.05 -20.27 -9.39
C SER A 252 -7.03 -19.67 -8.38
N PRO A 253 -8.20 -19.14 -8.82
CA PRO A 253 -9.25 -18.65 -7.92
C PRO A 253 -9.71 -19.70 -6.90
N ALA A 254 -9.73 -20.99 -7.28
CA ALA A 254 -10.10 -22.09 -6.40
C ALA A 254 -9.05 -22.32 -5.29
N GLN A 255 -7.76 -22.28 -5.63
CA GLN A 255 -6.67 -22.36 -4.68
C GLN A 255 -6.71 -21.18 -3.71
N TRP A 256 -6.88 -19.96 -4.23
CA TRP A 256 -7.04 -18.75 -3.43
C TRP A 256 -8.18 -18.87 -2.41
N ARG A 257 -9.35 -19.33 -2.84
CA ARG A 257 -10.52 -19.55 -1.98
C ARG A 257 -10.27 -20.61 -0.89
N ALA A 258 -9.57 -21.69 -1.24
CA ALA A 258 -9.24 -22.76 -0.29
C ALA A 258 -8.30 -22.23 0.82
N MET A 259 -7.27 -21.49 0.47
CA MET A 259 -6.32 -20.89 1.40
C MET A 259 -6.98 -19.89 2.35
N ALA A 260 -7.80 -18.99 1.83
CA ALA A 260 -8.55 -18.05 2.65
C ALA A 260 -9.49 -18.74 3.63
N GLY A 261 -10.04 -19.91 3.24
CA GLY A 261 -10.86 -20.74 4.13
C GLY A 261 -10.08 -21.39 5.26
N HIS A 262 -8.82 -21.77 5.06
CA HIS A 262 -7.93 -22.30 6.10
C HIS A 262 -7.49 -21.20 7.08
N ALA A 263 -7.11 -20.03 6.57
CA ALA A 263 -6.73 -18.88 7.40
C ALA A 263 -7.86 -18.45 8.35
N ALA A 264 -9.12 -18.48 7.90
CA ALA A 264 -10.28 -18.16 8.73
C ALA A 264 -10.55 -19.19 9.84
N GLN A 265 -10.10 -20.43 9.69
CA GLN A 265 -10.26 -21.50 10.68
C GLN A 265 -9.07 -21.59 11.65
N SER A 266 -7.88 -21.22 11.23
CA SER A 266 -6.65 -21.25 12.04
C SER A 266 -6.33 -19.94 12.76
N GLY A 267 -7.05 -18.86 12.48
CA GLY A 267 -6.76 -17.52 13.00
C GLY A 267 -5.47 -16.90 12.42
N LEU A 268 -4.88 -17.56 11.41
CA LEU A 268 -3.67 -17.12 10.71
C LEU A 268 -4.03 -16.29 9.47
N SER A 269 -3.16 -15.37 9.11
CA SER A 269 -3.32 -14.65 7.84
C SER A 269 -3.09 -15.58 6.63
N PRO A 270 -3.66 -15.30 5.44
CA PRO A 270 -3.42 -16.10 4.23
C PRO A 270 -1.93 -16.25 3.88
N GLU A 271 -1.09 -15.31 4.28
CA GLU A 271 0.36 -15.31 4.05
C GLU A 271 1.12 -16.25 5.01
N GLU A 272 0.66 -16.37 6.25
CA GLU A 272 1.21 -17.33 7.23
C GLU A 272 0.90 -18.76 6.83
N SER A 273 -0.28 -19.01 6.27
CA SER A 273 -0.68 -20.32 5.73
C SER A 273 0.17 -20.76 4.52
N LEU A 274 0.69 -19.82 3.73
CA LEU A 274 1.62 -20.10 2.63
C LEU A 274 2.99 -20.55 3.13
N ARG A 275 3.51 -19.91 4.16
CA ARG A 275 4.84 -20.24 4.73
C ARG A 275 4.86 -21.63 5.39
N GLU A 276 3.75 -22.06 6.00
CA GLU A 276 3.66 -23.40 6.56
C GLU A 276 3.65 -24.49 5.49
N GLN A 277 3.07 -24.25 4.32
CA GLN A 277 3.08 -25.22 3.21
C GLN A 277 4.44 -25.37 2.51
N GLU A 278 5.25 -24.30 2.44
CA GLU A 278 6.61 -24.34 1.89
C GLU A 278 7.60 -25.08 2.81
N LEU A 279 7.30 -25.23 4.09
CA LEU A 279 8.13 -25.95 5.07
C LEU A 279 7.96 -27.49 5.02
N TYR A 280 6.97 -28.00 4.27
CA TYR A 280 6.67 -29.43 4.16
C TYR A 280 6.91 -30.03 2.76
N ILE A 281 7.58 -29.32 1.86
CA ILE A 281 8.08 -29.82 0.57
C ILE A 281 9.61 -29.82 0.58
#